data_2200119cc630a9f8c48ac54843983e36
#
_entry.id   2200119cc630a9f8c48ac54843983e36
#
_cell.length_a   1.000
_cell.length_b   1.000
_cell.length_c   1.000
_cell.angle_alpha   90.00
_cell.angle_beta   90.00
_cell.angle_gamma   90.00
#
_symmetry.space_group_name_H-M   'P 1'
#
loop_
_entity.id
_entity.type
_entity.pdbx_description
1 polymer ?
#
loop_
_entity_poly.entity_id
_entity_poly.type
_entity_poly.pdbx_seq_one_letter_code
_entity_poly.pdbx_strand_id
1 'polypeptide(L)'
;MLQRRWILNASAGALLAGAVGAPVAAWAQVQDVNDAINKAGRQRMLSQRMAKAWLMLAHQADANPARQALAQSIKLFERQLAELKAYAPQADIRTTYTELEAAWGAYKTVLTTAQPSKDAASSLLQADAKVLALAHQGTVQYEAASGKPVGHLVNVAGRQRMLSQRMAKFCLAAMLQVDAATSTTEIDKARKEFLSANELLRTAPQATDRIRQELQLADGQWVFFDAALQRMQTGANTFRQVSEVFVTSENLLASMDRVTGMYAALAA
;
A
#
# COMPACT_ATOMS: atom_id res chain seq x y z
N MET A 1 -20.22 16.11 88.38
CA MET A 1 -20.13 16.98 87.20
C MET A 1 -19.14 16.32 86.23
N LEU A 2 -19.63 15.92 85.08
CA LEU A 2 -18.97 14.97 84.15
C LEU A 2 -18.01 15.67 83.20
N GLN A 3 -16.75 15.32 83.20
CA GLN A 3 -15.78 15.70 82.19
C GLN A 3 -15.80 14.65 81.05
N ARG A 4 -16.11 15.06 79.82
CA ARG A 4 -16.02 14.26 78.62
C ARG A 4 -14.62 14.39 78.01
N ARG A 5 -13.88 13.29 77.95
CA ARG A 5 -12.63 13.15 77.25
C ARG A 5 -12.92 12.89 75.75
N TRP A 6 -12.38 13.74 74.86
CA TRP A 6 -12.37 13.50 73.45
C TRP A 6 -11.11 12.70 73.05
N ILE A 7 -11.31 11.55 72.44
CA ILE A 7 -10.26 10.74 71.84
C ILE A 7 -10.19 11.13 70.39
N LEU A 8 -9.04 11.68 69.97
CA LEU A 8 -8.70 11.92 68.56
C LEU A 8 -8.15 10.66 67.95
N ASN A 9 -8.94 10.04 67.05
CA ASN A 9 -8.45 8.97 66.17
C ASN A 9 -7.79 9.61 64.94
N ALA A 10 -6.48 9.51 64.82
CA ALA A 10 -5.76 9.86 63.63
C ALA A 10 -5.83 8.68 62.63
N SER A 11 -6.65 8.81 61.62
CA SER A 11 -6.70 7.87 60.47
C SER A 11 -5.60 8.23 59.48
N ALA A 12 -4.57 7.38 59.37
CA ALA A 12 -3.56 7.46 58.31
C ALA A 12 -4.19 7.05 56.98
N GLY A 13 -4.48 8.01 56.12
CA GLY A 13 -4.90 7.76 54.74
C GLY A 13 -3.72 7.37 53.90
N ALA A 14 -3.67 6.10 53.47
CA ALA A 14 -2.73 5.63 52.44
C ALA A 14 -3.18 6.17 51.07
N LEU A 15 -2.39 7.08 50.50
CA LEU A 15 -2.53 7.53 49.13
C LEU A 15 -2.03 6.39 48.19
N LEU A 16 -2.97 5.62 47.64
CA LEU A 16 -2.72 4.76 46.49
C LEU A 16 -2.54 5.66 45.26
N ALA A 17 -1.29 5.89 44.88
CA ALA A 17 -0.96 6.48 43.60
C ALA A 17 -1.31 5.46 42.50
N GLY A 18 -2.53 5.58 41.93
CA GLY A 18 -2.93 4.87 40.74
C GLY A 18 -2.06 5.32 39.58
N ALA A 19 -1.16 4.46 39.13
CA ALA A 19 -0.47 4.62 37.86
C ALA A 19 -1.54 4.60 36.74
N VAL A 20 -1.93 5.76 36.26
CA VAL A 20 -2.72 5.90 35.04
C VAL A 20 -1.78 5.48 33.92
N GLY A 21 -1.77 4.20 33.58
CA GLY A 21 -1.15 3.71 32.37
C GLY A 21 -1.82 4.40 31.19
N ALA A 22 -1.09 5.28 30.49
CA ALA A 22 -1.56 5.81 29.23
C ALA A 22 -1.94 4.64 28.33
N PRO A 23 -3.09 4.66 27.62
CA PRO A 23 -3.42 3.61 26.67
C PRO A 23 -2.33 3.59 25.62
N VAL A 24 -1.47 2.56 25.66
CA VAL A 24 -0.59 2.26 24.54
C VAL A 24 -1.56 2.02 23.39
N ALA A 25 -1.57 2.91 22.40
CA ALA A 25 -2.36 2.72 21.19
C ALA A 25 -2.04 1.33 20.67
N ALA A 26 -3.01 0.42 20.78
CA ALA A 26 -2.86 -0.94 20.25
C ALA A 26 -2.74 -0.79 18.72
N TRP A 27 -1.51 -0.75 18.24
CA TRP A 27 -1.24 -0.82 16.81
C TRP A 27 -1.87 -2.12 16.33
N ALA A 28 -2.58 -2.07 15.24
CA ALA A 28 -3.17 -3.27 14.65
C ALA A 28 -2.03 -4.23 14.30
N GLN A 29 -1.76 -5.19 15.18
CA GLN A 29 -0.72 -6.19 15.00
C GLN A 29 -1.02 -7.04 13.79
N VAL A 30 0.01 -7.62 13.18
CA VAL A 30 -0.17 -8.70 12.19
C VAL A 30 -0.84 -9.88 12.90
N GLN A 31 -1.99 -10.31 12.40
CA GLN A 31 -2.81 -11.35 13.03
C GLN A 31 -2.25 -12.75 12.77
N ASP A 32 -1.86 -13.01 11.53
CA ASP A 32 -1.30 -14.27 11.05
C ASP A 32 -0.41 -14.05 9.82
N VAL A 33 0.12 -15.14 9.25
CA VAL A 33 1.01 -15.06 8.09
C VAL A 33 0.28 -14.56 6.83
N ASN A 34 -1.04 -14.78 6.70
CA ASN A 34 -1.78 -14.31 5.52
C ASN A 34 -2.07 -12.81 5.62
N ASP A 35 -2.33 -12.30 6.82
CA ASP A 35 -2.36 -10.86 7.09
C ASP A 35 -0.98 -10.22 6.82
N ALA A 36 0.11 -10.91 7.19
CA ALA A 36 1.47 -10.47 6.84
C ALA A 36 1.67 -10.39 5.32
N ILE A 37 1.28 -11.42 4.56
CA ILE A 37 1.34 -11.42 3.08
C ILE A 37 0.51 -10.26 2.49
N ASN A 38 -0.70 -10.06 3.00
CA ASN A 38 -1.58 -8.97 2.56
C ASN A 38 -0.97 -7.59 2.84
N LYS A 39 -0.44 -7.35 4.03
CA LYS A 39 0.23 -6.10 4.42
C LYS A 39 1.53 -5.89 3.63
N ALA A 40 2.34 -6.93 3.47
CA ALA A 40 3.57 -6.89 2.67
C ALA A 40 3.26 -6.59 1.19
N GLY A 41 2.25 -7.26 0.62
CA GLY A 41 1.74 -6.94 -0.71
C GLY A 41 1.24 -5.50 -0.84
N ARG A 42 0.67 -4.94 0.24
CA ARG A 42 0.24 -3.54 0.26
C ARG A 42 1.42 -2.57 0.28
N GLN A 43 2.58 -2.92 0.84
CA GLN A 43 3.80 -2.10 0.74
C GLN A 43 4.21 -1.87 -0.73
N ARG A 44 4.14 -2.94 -1.58
CA ARG A 44 4.38 -2.81 -3.02
C ARG A 44 3.43 -1.80 -3.67
N MET A 45 2.14 -1.91 -3.37
CA MET A 45 1.10 -1.02 -3.92
C MET A 45 1.30 0.41 -3.45
N LEU A 46 1.59 0.61 -2.17
CA LEU A 46 1.76 1.94 -1.59
C LEU A 46 2.96 2.67 -2.19
N SER A 47 4.09 1.98 -2.46
CA SER A 47 5.22 2.61 -3.15
C SER A 47 4.81 3.17 -4.51
N GLN A 48 4.09 2.39 -5.31
CA GLN A 48 3.63 2.81 -6.64
C GLN A 48 2.57 3.93 -6.56
N ARG A 49 1.67 3.86 -5.57
CA ARG A 49 0.63 4.88 -5.35
C ARG A 49 1.22 6.22 -4.94
N MET A 50 2.27 6.21 -4.11
CA MET A 50 2.97 7.44 -3.72
C MET A 50 3.68 8.09 -4.92
N ALA A 51 4.42 7.31 -5.72
CA ALA A 51 5.05 7.82 -6.93
C ALA A 51 4.01 8.35 -7.93
N LYS A 52 2.90 7.63 -8.15
CA LYS A 52 1.78 8.09 -8.97
C LYS A 52 1.23 9.43 -8.49
N ALA A 53 0.95 9.55 -7.20
CA ALA A 53 0.41 10.78 -6.62
C ALA A 53 1.39 11.96 -6.74
N TRP A 54 2.67 11.72 -6.52
CA TRP A 54 3.71 12.73 -6.70
C TRP A 54 3.83 13.19 -8.17
N LEU A 55 3.78 12.24 -9.15
CA LEU A 55 3.78 12.57 -10.58
C LEU A 55 2.53 13.35 -10.98
N MET A 56 1.36 13.03 -10.41
CA MET A 56 0.14 13.82 -10.61
C MET A 56 0.33 15.28 -10.17
N LEU A 57 1.02 15.52 -9.05
CA LEU A 57 1.36 16.88 -8.62
C LEU A 57 2.31 17.58 -9.59
N ALA A 58 3.25 16.85 -10.20
CA ALA A 58 4.17 17.38 -11.20
C ALA A 58 3.46 17.84 -12.49
N HIS A 59 2.32 17.24 -12.80
CA HIS A 59 1.45 17.70 -13.90
C HIS A 59 0.65 18.97 -13.58
N GLN A 60 0.67 19.45 -12.33
CA GLN A 60 -0.12 20.60 -11.87
C GLN A 60 -1.65 20.45 -12.12
N ALA A 61 -2.12 19.23 -12.39
CA ALA A 61 -3.52 18.88 -12.46
C ALA A 61 -4.09 18.72 -11.04
N ASP A 62 -5.39 18.57 -10.89
CA ASP A 62 -6.15 18.47 -9.63
C ASP A 62 -5.31 17.98 -8.42
N ALA A 63 -4.71 18.92 -7.69
CA ALA A 63 -3.68 18.63 -6.69
C ALA A 63 -4.24 18.02 -5.39
N ASN A 64 -5.53 18.24 -5.07
CA ASN A 64 -6.09 17.84 -3.78
C ASN A 64 -6.19 16.33 -3.61
N PRO A 65 -6.78 15.54 -4.55
CA PRO A 65 -6.79 14.09 -4.45
C PRO A 65 -5.39 13.49 -4.40
N ALA A 66 -4.44 14.04 -5.16
CA ALA A 66 -3.06 13.57 -5.19
C ALA A 66 -2.35 13.81 -3.85
N ARG A 67 -2.48 14.99 -3.23
CA ARG A 67 -1.92 15.27 -1.90
C ARG A 67 -2.51 14.36 -0.84
N GLN A 68 -3.83 14.13 -0.86
CA GLN A 68 -4.48 13.22 0.08
C GLN A 68 -4.00 11.78 -0.10
N ALA A 69 -3.93 11.28 -1.34
CA ALA A 69 -3.44 9.95 -1.64
C ALA A 69 -1.99 9.77 -1.19
N LEU A 70 -1.13 10.76 -1.42
CA LEU A 70 0.27 10.75 -0.99
C LEU A 70 0.38 10.69 0.54
N ALA A 71 -0.27 11.61 1.26
CA ALA A 71 -0.21 11.68 2.71
C ALA A 71 -0.76 10.42 3.40
N GLN A 72 -1.90 9.90 2.93
CA GLN A 72 -2.49 8.67 3.44
C GLN A 72 -1.59 7.45 3.17
N SER A 73 -0.96 7.40 2.00
CA SER A 73 -0.08 6.30 1.62
C SER A 73 1.20 6.29 2.45
N ILE A 74 1.82 7.45 2.71
CA ILE A 74 2.98 7.57 3.60
C ILE A 74 2.63 7.04 4.99
N LYS A 75 1.56 7.56 5.59
CA LYS A 75 1.13 7.15 6.94
C LYS A 75 0.85 5.65 7.04
N LEU A 76 0.18 5.09 6.03
CA LEU A 76 -0.16 3.66 6.01
C LEU A 76 1.08 2.79 5.79
N PHE A 77 1.99 3.22 4.91
CA PHE A 77 3.26 2.53 4.65
C PHE A 77 4.09 2.41 5.94
N GLU A 78 4.31 3.51 6.64
CA GLU A 78 5.10 3.55 7.88
C GLU A 78 4.52 2.67 8.97
N ARG A 79 3.20 2.75 9.17
CA ARG A 79 2.52 1.91 10.14
C ARG A 79 2.72 0.42 9.83
N GLN A 80 2.44 0.01 8.59
CA GLN A 80 2.55 -1.40 8.22
C GLN A 80 3.99 -1.89 8.14
N LEU A 81 4.96 -1.02 7.81
CA LEU A 81 6.37 -1.36 7.88
C LEU A 81 6.78 -1.73 9.33
N ALA A 82 6.35 -0.95 10.32
CA ALA A 82 6.62 -1.24 11.72
C ALA A 82 5.94 -2.56 12.18
N GLU A 83 4.67 -2.77 11.79
CA GLU A 83 3.93 -4.01 12.10
C GLU A 83 4.61 -5.26 11.51
N LEU A 84 5.04 -5.20 10.25
CA LEU A 84 5.71 -6.30 9.56
C LEU A 84 7.11 -6.58 10.14
N LYS A 85 7.87 -5.55 10.48
CA LYS A 85 9.16 -5.72 11.17
C LYS A 85 9.00 -6.41 12.52
N ALA A 86 7.99 -6.03 13.30
CA ALA A 86 7.73 -6.64 14.60
C ALA A 86 7.29 -8.10 14.49
N TYR A 87 6.55 -8.45 13.45
CA TYR A 87 6.06 -9.82 13.21
C TYR A 87 7.12 -10.74 12.60
N ALA A 88 8.13 -10.24 11.87
CA ALA A 88 9.09 -11.02 11.05
C ALA A 88 9.62 -12.29 11.73
N PRO A 89 9.11 -13.50 11.39
CA PRO A 89 9.42 -14.73 12.13
C PRO A 89 10.83 -15.28 11.81
N GLN A 90 11.32 -15.04 10.58
CA GLN A 90 12.57 -15.59 10.06
C GLN A 90 13.65 -14.51 9.93
N ALA A 91 14.91 -14.91 9.97
CA ALA A 91 16.06 -13.98 9.94
C ALA A 91 16.18 -13.24 8.61
N ASP A 92 15.92 -13.93 7.48
CA ASP A 92 15.94 -13.36 6.14
C ASP A 92 14.86 -12.29 5.95
N ILE A 93 13.66 -12.50 6.50
CA ILE A 93 12.58 -11.51 6.51
C ILE A 93 13.03 -10.27 7.31
N ARG A 94 13.61 -10.47 8.50
CA ARG A 94 14.12 -9.34 9.31
C ARG A 94 15.17 -8.52 8.58
N THR A 95 16.09 -9.17 7.88
CA THR A 95 17.11 -8.51 7.06
C THR A 95 16.46 -7.69 5.96
N THR A 96 15.56 -8.28 5.18
CA THR A 96 14.83 -7.59 4.10
C THR A 96 14.08 -6.36 4.61
N TYR A 97 13.41 -6.45 5.77
CA TYR A 97 12.66 -5.32 6.32
C TYR A 97 13.56 -4.23 6.93
N THR A 98 14.78 -4.57 7.35
CA THR A 98 15.80 -3.58 7.74
C THR A 98 16.30 -2.79 6.52
N GLU A 99 16.56 -3.49 5.42
CA GLU A 99 16.94 -2.87 4.14
C GLU A 99 15.79 -2.03 3.55
N LEU A 100 14.54 -2.52 3.65
CA LEU A 100 13.36 -1.79 3.20
C LEU A 100 13.17 -0.48 3.98
N GLU A 101 13.40 -0.50 5.30
CA GLU A 101 13.34 0.71 6.12
C GLU A 101 14.40 1.75 5.71
N ALA A 102 15.62 1.32 5.42
CA ALA A 102 16.67 2.20 4.92
C ALA A 102 16.31 2.80 3.53
N ALA A 103 15.82 1.96 2.60
CA ALA A 103 15.36 2.40 1.30
C ALA A 103 14.14 3.34 1.39
N TRP A 104 13.23 3.07 2.33
CA TRP A 104 12.08 3.93 2.63
C TRP A 104 12.52 5.32 3.08
N GLY A 105 13.52 5.44 3.96
CA GLY A 105 14.04 6.74 4.40
C GLY A 105 14.48 7.62 3.23
N ALA A 106 15.24 7.07 2.28
CA ALA A 106 15.64 7.76 1.08
C ALA A 106 14.46 8.16 0.18
N TYR A 107 13.51 7.23 -0.04
CA TYR A 107 12.33 7.49 -0.85
C TYR A 107 11.41 8.54 -0.22
N LYS A 108 11.17 8.47 1.09
CA LYS A 108 10.38 9.46 1.84
C LYS A 108 10.99 10.87 1.70
N THR A 109 12.31 10.99 1.77
CA THR A 109 12.99 12.28 1.55
C THR A 109 12.62 12.85 0.18
N VAL A 110 12.72 12.08 -0.89
CA VAL A 110 12.32 12.55 -2.23
C VAL A 110 10.85 12.96 -2.27
N LEU A 111 9.95 12.15 -1.71
CA LEU A 111 8.49 12.40 -1.71
C LEU A 111 8.11 13.69 -0.97
N THR A 112 8.87 14.08 0.07
CA THR A 112 8.47 15.16 0.98
C THR A 112 9.29 16.45 0.82
N THR A 113 10.50 16.38 0.27
CA THR A 113 11.39 17.54 0.13
C THR A 113 11.57 18.01 -1.30
N ALA A 114 11.47 17.11 -2.29
CA ALA A 114 11.61 17.50 -3.69
C ALA A 114 10.34 18.18 -4.19
N GLN A 115 10.50 19.30 -4.91
CA GLN A 115 9.41 19.93 -5.63
C GLN A 115 8.95 19.02 -6.78
N PRO A 116 7.67 18.60 -6.86
CA PRO A 116 7.17 17.79 -7.97
C PRO A 116 7.39 18.49 -9.33
N SER A 117 8.22 17.87 -10.17
CA SER A 117 8.59 18.39 -11.48
C SER A 117 9.08 17.25 -12.38
N LYS A 118 9.16 17.52 -13.69
CA LYS A 118 9.76 16.61 -14.66
C LYS A 118 11.20 16.24 -14.28
N ASP A 119 11.99 17.23 -13.89
CA ASP A 119 13.44 17.05 -13.63
C ASP A 119 13.70 16.18 -12.40
N ALA A 120 12.86 16.29 -11.36
CA ALA A 120 12.99 15.48 -10.16
C ALA A 120 12.36 14.08 -10.30
N ALA A 121 11.58 13.81 -11.36
CA ALA A 121 10.86 12.55 -11.53
C ALA A 121 11.80 11.33 -11.70
N SER A 122 12.97 11.50 -12.31
CA SER A 122 13.94 10.40 -12.46
C SER A 122 14.44 9.89 -11.10
N SER A 123 14.77 10.79 -10.19
CA SER A 123 15.19 10.44 -8.82
C SER A 123 14.07 9.76 -8.04
N LEU A 124 12.81 10.22 -8.21
CA LEU A 124 11.63 9.58 -7.64
C LEU A 124 11.50 8.14 -8.12
N LEU A 125 11.57 7.91 -9.44
CA LEU A 125 11.38 6.57 -10.03
C LEU A 125 12.48 5.59 -9.61
N GLN A 126 13.73 6.06 -9.45
CA GLN A 126 14.84 5.23 -8.95
C GLN A 126 14.64 4.83 -7.48
N ALA A 127 14.27 5.77 -6.62
CA ALA A 127 14.00 5.50 -5.21
C ALA A 127 12.81 4.55 -5.02
N ASP A 128 11.73 4.77 -5.79
CA ASP A 128 10.55 3.89 -5.81
C ASP A 128 10.91 2.46 -6.25
N ALA A 129 11.72 2.29 -7.29
CA ALA A 129 12.11 0.97 -7.79
C ALA A 129 12.83 0.14 -6.71
N LYS A 130 13.69 0.76 -5.91
CA LYS A 130 14.38 0.08 -4.80
C LYS A 130 13.42 -0.35 -3.70
N VAL A 131 12.50 0.53 -3.29
CA VAL A 131 11.47 0.21 -2.29
C VAL A 131 10.56 -0.91 -2.79
N LEU A 132 10.11 -0.85 -4.07
CA LEU A 132 9.29 -1.90 -4.66
C LEU A 132 9.99 -3.25 -4.67
N ALA A 133 11.27 -3.31 -5.03
CA ALA A 133 12.04 -4.56 -5.09
C ALA A 133 12.10 -5.22 -3.71
N LEU A 134 12.44 -4.47 -2.66
CA LEU A 134 12.51 -4.99 -1.29
C LEU A 134 11.13 -5.36 -0.72
N ALA A 135 10.10 -4.57 -1.00
CA ALA A 135 8.72 -4.90 -0.62
C ALA A 135 8.23 -6.18 -1.32
N HIS A 136 8.66 -6.40 -2.57
CA HIS A 136 8.35 -7.64 -3.30
C HIS A 136 9.09 -8.83 -2.68
N GLN A 137 10.37 -8.71 -2.38
CA GLN A 137 11.16 -9.74 -1.72
C GLN A 137 10.53 -10.14 -0.38
N GLY A 138 10.18 -9.18 0.48
CA GLY A 138 9.52 -9.46 1.75
C GLY A 138 8.16 -10.14 1.59
N THR A 139 7.36 -9.78 0.55
CA THR A 139 6.09 -10.45 0.28
C THR A 139 6.29 -11.93 -0.10
N VAL A 140 7.26 -12.22 -0.97
CA VAL A 140 7.59 -13.59 -1.40
C VAL A 140 8.11 -14.42 -0.22
N GLN A 141 8.91 -13.84 0.65
CA GLN A 141 9.40 -14.52 1.87
C GLN A 141 8.26 -14.87 2.82
N TYR A 142 7.28 -13.96 3.04
CA TYR A 142 6.10 -14.27 3.85
C TYR A 142 5.21 -15.35 3.19
N GLU A 143 5.06 -15.31 1.84
CA GLU A 143 4.34 -16.37 1.11
C GLU A 143 5.03 -17.72 1.32
N ALA A 144 6.35 -17.79 1.18
CA ALA A 144 7.13 -19.01 1.41
C ALA A 144 6.98 -19.51 2.86
N ALA A 145 6.98 -18.59 3.84
CA ALA A 145 6.78 -18.92 5.25
C ALA A 145 5.37 -19.46 5.55
N SER A 146 4.36 -19.09 4.74
CA SER A 146 3.00 -19.61 4.86
C SER A 146 2.90 -21.09 4.49
N GLY A 147 3.61 -21.54 3.46
CA GLY A 147 3.55 -22.91 2.94
C GLY A 147 2.17 -23.36 2.45
N LYS A 148 1.19 -22.44 2.34
CA LYS A 148 -0.21 -22.75 2.00
C LYS A 148 -0.60 -22.18 0.63
N PRO A 149 -1.43 -22.90 -0.17
CA PRO A 149 -1.91 -22.41 -1.47
C PRO A 149 -2.66 -21.06 -1.38
N VAL A 150 -3.38 -20.82 -0.27
CA VAL A 150 -4.09 -19.55 -0.06
C VAL A 150 -3.12 -18.38 0.07
N GLY A 151 -1.96 -18.57 0.69
CA GLY A 151 -0.92 -17.54 0.76
C GLY A 151 -0.49 -17.05 -0.63
N HIS A 152 -0.37 -17.96 -1.58
CA HIS A 152 -0.10 -17.65 -2.99
C HIS A 152 -1.22 -16.76 -3.60
N LEU A 153 -2.49 -17.13 -3.39
CA LEU A 153 -3.62 -16.34 -3.90
C LEU A 153 -3.70 -14.94 -3.29
N VAL A 154 -3.39 -14.80 -2.00
CA VAL A 154 -3.28 -13.49 -1.33
C VAL A 154 -2.17 -12.65 -1.96
N ASN A 155 -1.00 -13.26 -2.26
CA ASN A 155 0.09 -12.55 -2.93
C ASN A 155 -0.29 -12.14 -4.36
N VAL A 156 -0.91 -13.02 -5.15
CA VAL A 156 -1.35 -12.73 -6.53
C VAL A 156 -2.39 -11.61 -6.54
N ALA A 157 -3.43 -11.69 -5.69
CA ALA A 157 -4.44 -10.64 -5.58
C ALA A 157 -3.84 -9.31 -5.10
N GLY A 158 -2.93 -9.37 -4.11
CA GLY A 158 -2.18 -8.20 -3.65
C GLY A 158 -1.32 -7.55 -4.73
N ARG A 159 -0.79 -8.36 -5.67
CA ARG A 159 0.00 -7.89 -6.81
C ARG A 159 -0.86 -7.13 -7.82
N GLN A 160 -2.13 -7.50 -8.00
CA GLN A 160 -3.07 -6.75 -8.84
C GLN A 160 -3.26 -5.30 -8.38
N ARG A 161 -3.34 -5.06 -7.06
CA ARG A 161 -3.33 -3.70 -6.51
C ARG A 161 -2.10 -2.92 -6.94
N MET A 162 -0.93 -3.54 -6.84
CA MET A 162 0.34 -2.91 -7.23
C MET A 162 0.38 -2.62 -8.74
N LEU A 163 -0.04 -3.57 -9.58
CA LEU A 163 -0.02 -3.43 -11.04
C LEU A 163 -0.89 -2.28 -11.51
N SER A 164 -2.09 -2.09 -10.94
CA SER A 164 -2.96 -0.95 -11.27
C SER A 164 -2.26 0.39 -11.02
N GLN A 165 -1.59 0.53 -9.87
CA GLN A 165 -0.87 1.75 -9.52
C GLN A 165 0.43 1.93 -10.33
N ARG A 166 1.11 0.83 -10.67
CA ARG A 166 2.30 0.84 -11.52
C ARG A 166 1.99 1.33 -12.93
N MET A 167 0.94 0.82 -13.55
CA MET A 167 0.51 1.28 -14.87
C MET A 167 0.19 2.78 -14.88
N ALA A 168 -0.59 3.25 -13.90
CA ALA A 168 -0.91 4.67 -13.78
C ALA A 168 0.33 5.54 -13.52
N LYS A 169 1.27 5.08 -12.66
CA LYS A 169 2.55 5.75 -12.41
C LYS A 169 3.35 5.94 -13.71
N PHE A 170 3.55 4.90 -14.47
CA PHE A 170 4.32 4.98 -15.72
C PHE A 170 3.57 5.74 -16.81
N CYS A 171 2.24 5.68 -16.85
CA CYS A 171 1.44 6.52 -17.73
C CYS A 171 1.68 8.00 -17.44
N LEU A 172 1.60 8.43 -16.17
CA LEU A 172 1.88 9.81 -15.79
C LEU A 172 3.34 10.23 -16.05
N ALA A 173 4.31 9.33 -15.86
CA ALA A 173 5.71 9.59 -16.19
C ALA A 173 5.91 9.80 -17.72
N ALA A 174 5.31 8.95 -18.55
CA ALA A 174 5.35 9.10 -20.01
C ALA A 174 4.69 10.39 -20.50
N MET A 175 3.57 10.77 -19.90
CA MET A 175 2.89 12.05 -20.18
C MET A 175 3.77 13.26 -19.86
N LEU A 176 4.64 13.17 -18.83
CA LEU A 176 5.68 14.16 -18.51
C LEU A 176 6.93 14.05 -19.40
N GLN A 177 6.96 13.10 -20.34
CA GLN A 177 8.13 12.78 -21.16
C GLN A 177 9.36 12.37 -20.31
N VAL A 178 9.13 11.63 -19.22
CA VAL A 178 10.17 11.04 -18.40
C VAL A 178 10.31 9.57 -18.78
N ASP A 179 11.41 9.24 -19.44
CA ASP A 179 11.73 7.88 -19.91
C ASP A 179 10.52 7.18 -20.57
N ALA A 180 9.96 7.82 -21.60
CA ALA A 180 8.70 7.40 -22.21
C ALA A 180 8.76 5.97 -22.82
N ALA A 181 9.90 5.56 -23.37
CA ALA A 181 10.07 4.23 -23.95
C ALA A 181 10.02 3.14 -22.88
N THR A 182 10.77 3.30 -21.80
CA THR A 182 10.72 2.39 -20.62
C THR A 182 9.33 2.39 -20.01
N SER A 183 8.72 3.56 -19.86
CA SER A 183 7.37 3.70 -19.29
C SER A 183 6.33 2.90 -20.08
N THR A 184 6.32 3.00 -21.41
CA THR A 184 5.41 2.23 -22.28
C THR A 184 5.65 0.73 -22.13
N THR A 185 6.90 0.28 -22.14
CA THR A 185 7.26 -1.13 -21.94
C THR A 185 6.76 -1.67 -20.59
N GLU A 186 6.88 -0.87 -19.53
CA GLU A 186 6.45 -1.26 -18.18
C GLU A 186 4.92 -1.29 -18.05
N ILE A 187 4.20 -0.41 -18.75
CA ILE A 187 2.73 -0.46 -18.82
C ILE A 187 2.30 -1.77 -19.50
N ASP A 188 2.88 -2.11 -20.65
CA ASP A 188 2.53 -3.32 -21.41
C ASP A 188 2.81 -4.60 -20.61
N LYS A 189 3.95 -4.68 -19.93
CA LYS A 189 4.27 -5.80 -19.04
C LYS A 189 3.24 -5.93 -17.90
N ALA A 190 2.97 -4.81 -17.22
CA ALA A 190 2.03 -4.79 -16.10
C ALA A 190 0.60 -5.14 -16.55
N ARG A 191 0.18 -4.69 -17.74
CA ARG A 191 -1.12 -5.01 -18.34
C ARG A 191 -1.28 -6.50 -18.61
N LYS A 192 -0.28 -7.13 -19.27
CA LYS A 192 -0.29 -8.56 -19.56
C LYS A 192 -0.35 -9.39 -18.26
N GLU A 193 0.46 -9.03 -17.30
CA GLU A 193 0.49 -9.69 -15.99
C GLU A 193 -0.85 -9.52 -15.25
N PHE A 194 -1.43 -8.33 -15.27
CA PHE A 194 -2.72 -8.05 -14.64
C PHE A 194 -3.82 -8.97 -15.20
N LEU A 195 -3.95 -9.06 -16.52
CA LEU A 195 -4.97 -9.87 -17.17
C LEU A 195 -4.79 -11.36 -16.90
N SER A 196 -3.56 -11.87 -17.00
CA SER A 196 -3.24 -13.28 -16.72
C SER A 196 -3.52 -13.66 -15.26
N ALA A 197 -3.13 -12.82 -14.32
CA ALA A 197 -3.34 -13.07 -12.91
C ALA A 197 -4.82 -12.93 -12.50
N ASN A 198 -5.59 -12.08 -13.16
CA ASN A 198 -7.04 -11.96 -12.93
C ASN A 198 -7.78 -13.25 -13.29
N GLU A 199 -7.39 -13.90 -14.40
CA GLU A 199 -7.94 -15.19 -14.79
C GLU A 199 -7.56 -16.31 -13.81
N LEU A 200 -6.30 -16.34 -13.34
CA LEU A 200 -5.87 -17.26 -12.30
C LEU A 200 -6.72 -17.13 -11.03
N LEU A 201 -6.95 -15.89 -10.56
CA LEU A 201 -7.77 -15.63 -9.39
C LEU A 201 -9.21 -16.09 -9.56
N ARG A 202 -9.79 -15.89 -10.75
CA ARG A 202 -11.19 -16.26 -11.05
C ARG A 202 -11.40 -17.78 -11.07
N THR A 203 -10.43 -18.51 -11.62
CA THR A 203 -10.48 -19.97 -11.81
C THR A 203 -9.95 -20.75 -10.62
N ALA A 204 -9.36 -20.07 -9.62
CA ALA A 204 -8.85 -20.74 -8.42
C ALA A 204 -9.94 -21.54 -7.71
N PRO A 205 -9.66 -22.81 -7.29
CA PRO A 205 -10.63 -23.63 -6.56
C PRO A 205 -11.13 -22.97 -5.26
N GLN A 206 -10.31 -22.12 -4.65
CA GLN A 206 -10.62 -21.38 -3.42
C GLN A 206 -11.50 -20.15 -3.67
N ALA A 207 -11.69 -19.72 -4.93
CA ALA A 207 -12.53 -18.57 -5.24
C ALA A 207 -13.99 -18.85 -4.89
N THR A 208 -14.53 -18.16 -3.89
CA THR A 208 -15.95 -18.20 -3.55
C THR A 208 -16.78 -17.42 -4.57
N ASP A 209 -18.11 -17.64 -4.61
CA ASP A 209 -18.98 -16.85 -5.49
C ASP A 209 -18.87 -15.34 -5.23
N ARG A 210 -18.71 -14.96 -3.97
CA ARG A 210 -18.50 -13.58 -3.57
C ARG A 210 -17.19 -13.01 -4.13
N ILE A 211 -16.12 -13.78 -4.13
CA ILE A 211 -14.84 -13.37 -4.74
C ILE A 211 -15.00 -13.22 -6.26
N ARG A 212 -15.69 -14.17 -6.92
CA ARG A 212 -15.95 -14.08 -8.37
C ARG A 212 -16.78 -12.86 -8.74
N GLN A 213 -17.81 -12.54 -7.95
CA GLN A 213 -18.60 -11.32 -8.13
C GLN A 213 -17.75 -10.05 -7.99
N GLU A 214 -16.87 -9.97 -6.98
CA GLU A 214 -16.00 -8.81 -6.81
C GLU A 214 -14.96 -8.69 -7.92
N LEU A 215 -14.43 -9.81 -8.43
CA LEU A 215 -13.58 -9.83 -9.62
C LEU A 215 -14.31 -9.32 -10.86
N GLN A 216 -15.60 -9.66 -11.04
CA GLN A 216 -16.42 -9.13 -12.12
C GLN A 216 -16.62 -7.60 -12.03
N LEU A 217 -16.77 -7.06 -10.80
CA LEU A 217 -16.79 -5.60 -10.60
C LEU A 217 -15.42 -4.97 -10.94
N ALA A 218 -14.33 -5.65 -10.60
CA ALA A 218 -12.99 -5.21 -10.97
C ALA A 218 -12.78 -5.21 -12.49
N ASP A 219 -13.35 -6.17 -13.23
CA ASP A 219 -13.32 -6.18 -14.70
C ASP A 219 -14.00 -4.93 -15.27
N GLY A 220 -15.13 -4.51 -14.71
CA GLY A 220 -15.78 -3.25 -15.08
C GLY A 220 -14.88 -2.04 -14.86
N GLN A 221 -14.18 -1.98 -13.71
CA GLN A 221 -13.22 -0.89 -13.45
C GLN A 221 -12.01 -0.95 -14.38
N TRP A 222 -11.56 -2.16 -14.73
CA TRP A 222 -10.48 -2.35 -15.68
C TRP A 222 -10.78 -1.74 -17.04
N VAL A 223 -11.99 -1.92 -17.58
CA VAL A 223 -12.39 -1.35 -18.89
C VAL A 223 -12.19 0.16 -18.92
N PHE A 224 -12.60 0.87 -17.87
CA PHE A 224 -12.43 2.33 -17.79
C PHE A 224 -10.95 2.71 -17.66
N PHE A 225 -10.20 2.00 -16.84
CA PHE A 225 -8.78 2.28 -16.65
C PHE A 225 -7.97 1.99 -17.90
N ASP A 226 -8.21 0.86 -18.56
CA ASP A 226 -7.54 0.49 -19.81
C ASP A 226 -7.83 1.52 -20.94
N ALA A 227 -9.07 1.97 -21.04
CA ALA A 227 -9.44 3.03 -21.98
C ALA A 227 -8.72 4.36 -21.68
N ALA A 228 -8.51 4.70 -20.39
CA ALA A 228 -7.74 5.87 -20.00
C ALA A 228 -6.25 5.73 -20.38
N LEU A 229 -5.66 4.55 -20.18
CA LEU A 229 -4.28 4.26 -20.60
C LEU A 229 -4.10 4.35 -22.12
N GLN A 230 -5.07 3.83 -22.90
CA GLN A 230 -5.00 3.85 -24.37
C GLN A 230 -5.12 5.25 -24.96
N ARG A 231 -5.78 6.18 -24.25
CA ARG A 231 -5.88 7.59 -24.67
C ARG A 231 -4.65 8.43 -24.35
N MET A 232 -3.65 7.83 -23.71
CA MET A 232 -2.38 8.49 -23.42
C MET A 232 -1.70 8.94 -24.71
N GLN A 233 -1.28 10.21 -24.75
CA GLN A 233 -0.44 10.76 -25.81
C GLN A 233 0.82 11.34 -25.19
N THR A 234 1.97 11.05 -25.76
CA THR A 234 3.24 11.56 -25.27
C THR A 234 3.34 13.07 -25.50
N GLY A 235 3.35 13.86 -24.45
CA GLY A 235 3.62 15.30 -24.49
C GLY A 235 2.44 16.23 -24.82
N ALA A 236 1.27 15.71 -25.16
CA ALA A 236 0.10 16.54 -25.57
C ALA A 236 -1.17 16.19 -24.76
N ASN A 237 -1.03 15.97 -23.45
CA ASN A 237 -2.13 15.51 -22.62
C ASN A 237 -2.85 16.68 -21.93
N THR A 238 -4.17 16.61 -21.87
CA THR A 238 -5.00 17.55 -21.13
C THR A 238 -5.02 17.19 -19.63
N PHE A 239 -5.31 18.17 -18.78
CA PHE A 239 -5.56 17.93 -17.35
C PHE A 239 -6.63 16.87 -17.10
N ARG A 240 -7.65 16.80 -17.95
CA ARG A 240 -8.70 15.79 -17.89
C ARG A 240 -8.15 14.38 -18.06
N GLN A 241 -7.27 14.13 -19.05
CA GLN A 241 -6.67 12.82 -19.29
C GLN A 241 -5.78 12.38 -18.12
N VAL A 242 -4.98 13.31 -17.58
CA VAL A 242 -4.15 13.09 -16.41
C VAL A 242 -5.01 12.69 -15.20
N SER A 243 -6.08 13.44 -14.92
CA SER A 243 -7.02 13.15 -13.83
C SER A 243 -7.77 11.83 -14.05
N GLU A 244 -8.15 11.49 -15.28
CA GLU A 244 -8.84 10.25 -15.61
C GLU A 244 -7.99 9.01 -15.30
N VAL A 245 -6.71 9.01 -15.68
CA VAL A 245 -5.77 7.92 -15.32
C VAL A 245 -5.64 7.78 -13.80
N PHE A 246 -5.54 8.90 -13.09
CA PHE A 246 -5.44 8.89 -11.64
C PHE A 246 -6.69 8.28 -10.99
N VAL A 247 -7.87 8.78 -11.32
CA VAL A 247 -9.15 8.37 -10.70
C VAL A 247 -9.50 6.91 -11.04
N THR A 248 -9.38 6.52 -12.30
CA THR A 248 -9.74 5.16 -12.73
C THR A 248 -8.81 4.11 -12.10
N SER A 249 -7.52 4.43 -11.91
CA SER A 249 -6.60 3.55 -11.18
C SER A 249 -6.94 3.42 -9.69
N GLU A 250 -7.46 4.48 -9.03
CA GLU A 250 -7.92 4.42 -7.64
C GLU A 250 -9.19 3.54 -7.51
N ASN A 251 -10.12 3.64 -8.46
CA ASN A 251 -11.33 2.82 -8.49
C ASN A 251 -10.99 1.32 -8.65
N LEU A 252 -10.09 0.99 -9.58
CA LEU A 252 -9.60 -0.38 -9.76
C LEU A 252 -8.87 -0.89 -8.52
N LEU A 253 -8.03 -0.05 -7.91
CA LEU A 253 -7.36 -0.38 -6.64
C LEU A 253 -8.36 -0.74 -5.55
N ALA A 254 -9.45 0.02 -5.39
CA ALA A 254 -10.46 -0.23 -4.38
C ALA A 254 -11.13 -1.59 -4.55
N SER A 255 -11.45 -2.01 -5.79
CA SER A 255 -11.98 -3.35 -6.08
C SER A 255 -10.96 -4.45 -5.78
N MET A 256 -9.71 -4.28 -6.23
CA MET A 256 -8.66 -5.28 -5.97
C MET A 256 -8.24 -5.37 -4.50
N ASP A 257 -8.40 -4.30 -3.72
CA ASP A 257 -8.17 -4.35 -2.27
C ASP A 257 -9.24 -5.19 -1.55
N ARG A 258 -10.51 -5.11 -1.98
CA ARG A 258 -11.58 -5.98 -1.49
C ARG A 258 -11.33 -7.44 -1.86
N VAL A 259 -10.98 -7.74 -3.11
CA VAL A 259 -10.63 -9.11 -3.56
C VAL A 259 -9.50 -9.69 -2.71
N THR A 260 -8.43 -8.91 -2.50
CA THR A 260 -7.28 -9.35 -1.68
C THR A 260 -7.68 -9.61 -0.23
N GLY A 261 -8.51 -8.74 0.35
CA GLY A 261 -9.04 -8.93 1.70
C GLY A 261 -9.88 -10.18 1.84
N MET A 262 -10.71 -10.50 0.82
CA MET A 262 -11.50 -11.73 0.81
C MET A 262 -10.63 -12.99 0.74
N TYR A 263 -9.58 -13.01 -0.09
CA TYR A 263 -8.64 -14.13 -0.13
C TYR A 263 -7.86 -14.27 1.18
N ALA A 264 -7.43 -13.17 1.79
CA ALA A 264 -6.74 -13.21 3.08
C ALA A 264 -7.66 -13.78 4.20
N ALA A 265 -8.95 -13.49 4.15
CA ALA A 265 -9.93 -14.01 5.11
C ALA A 265 -10.26 -15.51 4.93
N LEU A 266 -9.98 -16.13 3.78
CA LEU A 266 -10.17 -17.58 3.58
C LEU A 266 -9.19 -18.43 4.37
N ALA A 267 -8.13 -17.84 4.86
CA ALA A 267 -7.02 -18.56 5.48
C ALA A 267 -7.11 -18.59 7.01
N ALA A 268 -8.02 -17.83 7.57
CA ALA A 268 -8.36 -17.87 8.99
C ALA A 268 -9.37 -18.99 9.25
#